data_10c5528f6c8c0690d0f349b0b1c68013
#
_entry.id   10c5528f6c8c0690d0f349b0b1c68013
#
_cell.length_a   1.000
_cell.length_b   1.000
_cell.length_c   1.000
_cell.angle_alpha   90.00
_cell.angle_beta   90.00
_cell.angle_gamma   90.00
#
_symmetry.space_group_name_H-M   'P 1'
#
loop_
_entity.id
_entity.type
_entity.pdbx_description
1 polymer ?
#
loop_
_entity_poly.entity_id
_entity_poly.type
_entity_poly.pdbx_seq_one_letter_code
_entity_poly.pdbx_strand_id
1 'polypeptide(L)'
;LRAPLRSLRFLVPGTSGRYRCGGLLVEQQTARLLSELVPTELVTYRQREQSLPFLADLLKAEPPGSAAADQMLWIVSWGFDVPRQLRALRGRPVAYHAHSSGYGFRLPPGVPVLAVGRNTLGYWGQWASRNPLF
;
A
#
# COMPACT_ATOMS: atom_id res chain seq x y z
N LEU A 1 15.63 -11.97 -12.11
CA LEU A 1 14.61 -12.43 -11.16
C LEU A 1 14.71 -11.66 -9.86
N ARG A 2 13.59 -11.19 -9.40
CA ARG A 2 13.51 -10.48 -8.14
C ARG A 2 13.54 -11.47 -6.98
N ALA A 3 14.10 -11.02 -5.85
CA ALA A 3 14.03 -11.79 -4.62
C ALA A 3 12.57 -11.99 -4.23
N PRO A 4 12.21 -13.13 -3.60
CA PRO A 4 10.85 -13.34 -3.12
C PRO A 4 10.49 -12.29 -2.05
N LEU A 5 9.24 -11.85 -2.07
CA LEU A 5 8.71 -10.95 -1.05
C LEU A 5 8.70 -11.67 0.31
N ARG A 6 9.15 -10.98 1.35
CA ARG A 6 9.26 -11.55 2.70
C ARG A 6 8.42 -10.83 3.74
N SER A 7 8.01 -9.59 3.46
CA SER A 7 7.24 -8.81 4.42
C SER A 7 6.34 -7.80 3.73
N LEU A 8 5.36 -7.31 4.46
CA LEU A 8 4.36 -6.36 3.98
C LEU A 8 4.41 -5.09 4.82
N ARG A 9 4.20 -3.96 4.19
CA ARG A 9 3.99 -2.67 4.85
C ARG A 9 2.72 -2.02 4.32
N PHE A 10 1.79 -1.75 5.22
CA PHE A 10 0.56 -1.04 4.90
C PHE A 10 0.77 0.43 5.17
N LEU A 11 0.63 1.26 4.14
CA LEU A 11 0.88 2.69 4.23
C LEU A 11 -0.41 3.44 4.55
N VAL A 12 -0.43 4.12 5.69
CA VAL A 12 -1.58 4.90 6.17
C VAL A 12 -1.13 6.30 6.58
N PRO A 13 -2.01 7.32 6.53
CA PRO A 13 -1.57 8.68 6.88
C PRO A 13 -1.20 8.83 8.35
N GLY A 14 -1.91 8.15 9.23
CA GLY A 14 -1.74 8.13 10.67
C GLY A 14 -2.84 7.28 11.27
N THR A 15 -2.81 7.07 12.58
CA THR A 15 -3.81 6.23 13.26
C THR A 15 -4.64 7.00 14.29
N SER A 16 -4.40 8.30 14.46
CA SER A 16 -5.18 9.13 15.39
C SER A 16 -6.61 9.30 14.92
N GLY A 17 -7.49 9.79 15.81
CA GLY A 17 -8.91 10.02 15.51
C GLY A 17 -9.15 10.87 14.27
N ARG A 18 -8.23 11.77 13.94
CA ARG A 18 -8.29 12.60 12.73
C ARG A 18 -8.37 11.78 11.44
N TYR A 19 -7.73 10.59 11.41
CA TYR A 19 -7.71 9.71 10.24
C TYR A 19 -8.66 8.53 10.37
N ARG A 20 -9.41 8.47 11.46
CA ARG A 20 -10.29 7.33 11.73
C ARG A 20 -11.45 7.30 10.74
N CYS A 21 -11.50 6.26 9.93
CA CYS A 21 -12.55 6.01 8.95
C CYS A 21 -12.59 4.52 8.64
N GLY A 22 -13.58 4.09 7.85
CA GLY A 22 -13.71 2.69 7.47
C GLY A 22 -12.47 2.16 6.75
N GLY A 23 -11.86 2.94 5.89
CA GLY A 23 -10.65 2.55 5.17
C GLY A 23 -9.47 2.28 6.09
N LEU A 24 -9.24 3.14 7.08
CA LEU A 24 -8.18 2.91 8.05
C LEU A 24 -8.42 1.64 8.86
N LEU A 25 -9.66 1.43 9.33
CA LEU A 25 -10.00 0.24 10.10
C LEU A 25 -9.77 -1.05 9.29
N VAL A 26 -10.14 -1.04 8.01
CA VAL A 26 -9.90 -2.18 7.11
C VAL A 26 -8.40 -2.44 6.95
N GLU A 27 -7.59 -1.41 6.76
CA GLU A 27 -6.15 -1.57 6.65
C GLU A 27 -5.52 -2.15 7.92
N GLN A 28 -5.92 -1.61 9.08
CA GLN A 28 -5.44 -2.12 10.37
C GLN A 28 -5.82 -3.58 10.59
N GLN A 29 -7.06 -3.93 10.28
CA GLN A 29 -7.55 -5.29 10.45
C GLN A 29 -6.88 -6.26 9.48
N THR A 30 -6.72 -5.86 8.23
CA THR A 30 -6.05 -6.67 7.21
C THR A 30 -4.58 -6.90 7.58
N ALA A 31 -3.88 -5.86 8.02
CA ALA A 31 -2.50 -5.98 8.46
C ALA A 31 -2.37 -6.95 9.64
N ARG A 32 -3.29 -6.86 10.60
CA ARG A 32 -3.30 -7.77 11.75
C ARG A 32 -3.45 -9.23 11.32
N LEU A 33 -4.42 -9.50 10.44
CA LEU A 33 -4.67 -10.86 9.96
C LEU A 33 -3.48 -11.41 9.18
N LEU A 34 -2.90 -10.60 8.30
CA LEU A 34 -1.76 -11.04 7.51
C LEU A 34 -0.49 -11.21 8.34
N SER A 35 -0.38 -10.51 9.47
CA SER A 35 0.79 -10.64 10.35
C SER A 35 0.93 -12.05 10.95
N GLU A 36 -0.15 -12.83 10.94
CA GLU A 36 -0.10 -14.23 11.36
C GLU A 36 0.59 -15.14 10.32
N LEU A 37 0.66 -14.69 9.07
CA LEU A 37 1.22 -15.48 7.96
C LEU A 37 2.57 -14.97 7.50
N VAL A 38 2.79 -13.66 7.56
CA VAL A 38 4.00 -13.00 7.06
C VAL A 38 4.25 -11.76 7.90
N PRO A 39 5.51 -11.39 8.17
CA PRO A 39 5.81 -10.15 8.88
C PRO A 39 5.14 -8.97 8.21
N THR A 40 4.33 -8.24 8.96
CA THR A 40 3.50 -7.15 8.45
C THR A 40 3.49 -6.00 9.46
N GLU A 41 3.65 -4.78 8.98
CA GLU A 41 3.58 -3.59 9.83
C GLU A 41 2.80 -2.47 9.16
N LEU A 42 2.28 -1.56 9.97
CA LEU A 42 1.73 -0.29 9.50
C LEU A 42 2.86 0.74 9.47
N VAL A 43 2.86 1.56 8.43
CA VAL A 43 3.80 2.67 8.27
C VAL A 43 2.98 3.93 8.04
N THR A 44 3.31 5.01 8.75
CA THR A 44 2.61 6.28 8.56
C THR A 44 3.41 7.20 7.62
N TYR A 45 2.70 8.06 6.87
CA TYR A 45 3.37 8.97 5.95
C TYR A 45 3.04 10.44 6.19
N ARG A 46 2.01 10.77 6.94
CA ARG A 46 1.66 12.15 7.28
C ARG A 46 1.99 12.51 8.71
N GLN A 47 1.67 11.63 9.65
CA GLN A 47 1.83 11.87 11.07
C GLN A 47 2.84 10.89 11.65
N ARG A 48 3.88 11.43 12.31
CA ARG A 48 4.83 10.60 13.06
C ARG A 48 4.16 10.10 14.33
N GLU A 49 4.32 8.81 14.61
CA GLU A 49 3.77 8.17 15.80
C GLU A 49 4.86 7.37 16.49
N GLN A 50 4.85 7.39 17.82
CA GLN A 50 5.90 6.73 18.60
C GLN A 50 6.02 5.24 18.35
N SER A 51 4.89 4.56 18.15
CA SER A 51 4.85 3.10 18.05
C SER A 51 4.95 2.58 16.62
N LEU A 52 4.99 3.45 15.61
CA LEU A 52 4.99 3.04 14.21
C LEU A 52 6.13 3.69 13.42
N PRO A 53 6.72 2.97 12.47
CA PRO A 53 7.72 3.55 11.59
C PRO A 53 7.10 4.62 10.68
N PHE A 54 7.92 5.58 10.28
CA PHE A 54 7.52 6.67 9.39
C PHE A 54 8.16 6.50 8.02
N LEU A 55 7.36 6.70 6.96
CA LEU A 55 7.77 6.42 5.58
C LEU A 55 9.10 7.07 5.20
N ALA A 56 9.25 8.38 5.45
CA ALA A 56 10.46 9.09 5.02
C ALA A 56 11.74 8.48 5.61
N ASP A 57 11.68 8.00 6.85
CA ASP A 57 12.83 7.39 7.52
C ASP A 57 13.19 6.04 6.87
N LEU A 58 12.18 5.24 6.55
CA LEU A 58 12.39 3.94 5.92
C LEU A 58 12.94 4.09 4.50
N LEU A 59 12.45 5.07 3.74
CA LEU A 59 12.95 5.30 2.38
C LEU A 59 14.42 5.70 2.36
N LYS A 60 14.89 6.43 3.37
CA LYS A 60 16.31 6.76 3.52
C LYS A 60 17.14 5.55 3.90
N ALA A 61 16.65 4.72 4.80
CA ALA A 61 17.37 3.56 5.31
C ALA A 61 17.46 2.42 4.30
N GLU A 62 16.50 2.34 3.39
CA GLU A 62 16.36 1.23 2.44
C GLU A 62 16.26 1.78 1.01
N PRO A 63 17.38 2.09 0.35
CA PRO A 63 17.33 2.63 -1.02
C PRO A 63 16.65 1.67 -2.01
N PRO A 64 16.00 2.20 -3.06
CA PRO A 64 15.41 1.34 -4.10
C PRO A 64 16.49 0.43 -4.71
N GLY A 65 16.13 -0.84 -4.96
CA GLY A 65 17.04 -1.82 -5.50
C GLY A 65 17.91 -2.53 -4.47
N SER A 66 17.90 -2.08 -3.20
CA SER A 66 18.58 -2.82 -2.14
C SER A 66 17.84 -4.14 -1.85
N ALA A 67 18.54 -5.12 -1.29
CA ALA A 67 17.93 -6.41 -0.96
C ALA A 67 16.76 -6.24 0.00
N ALA A 68 16.89 -5.37 0.99
CA ALA A 68 15.81 -5.08 1.94
C ALA A 68 14.59 -4.48 1.26
N ALA A 69 14.80 -3.50 0.38
CA ALA A 69 13.72 -2.85 -0.34
C ALA A 69 13.00 -3.82 -1.29
N ASP A 70 13.76 -4.68 -1.98
CA ASP A 70 13.18 -5.60 -2.98
C ASP A 70 12.35 -6.72 -2.35
N GLN A 71 12.53 -7.01 -1.08
CA GLN A 71 11.80 -8.05 -0.36
C GLN A 71 10.56 -7.52 0.35
N MET A 72 10.30 -6.24 0.27
CA MET A 72 9.21 -5.57 0.96
C MET A 72 8.12 -5.18 -0.04
N LEU A 73 6.89 -5.62 0.21
CA LEU A 73 5.74 -5.19 -0.57
C LEU A 73 5.02 -4.07 0.18
N TRP A 74 4.89 -2.93 -0.46
CA TRP A 74 4.13 -1.80 0.06
C TRP A 74 2.68 -1.88 -0.42
N ILE A 75 1.74 -1.76 0.51
CA ILE A 75 0.31 -1.72 0.20
C ILE A 75 -0.16 -0.28 0.38
N VAL A 76 -0.57 0.35 -0.72
CA VAL A 76 -1.10 1.72 -0.70
C VAL A 76 -2.61 1.70 -0.87
N SER A 77 -3.33 2.59 -0.20
CA SER A 77 -4.79 2.56 -0.20
C SER A 77 -5.47 3.92 -0.05
N TRP A 78 -4.77 4.94 0.40
CA TRP A 78 -5.39 6.24 0.72
C TRP A 78 -5.61 7.05 -0.55
N GLY A 79 -6.81 6.94 -1.12
CA GLY A 79 -7.23 7.36 -2.45
C GLY A 79 -6.61 8.61 -3.04
N PHE A 80 -6.85 9.77 -2.44
CA PHE A 80 -6.32 11.02 -2.99
C PHE A 80 -4.80 11.14 -2.94
N ASP A 81 -4.17 10.42 -2.03
CA ASP A 81 -2.72 10.45 -1.85
C ASP A 81 -1.99 9.37 -2.64
N VAL A 82 -2.70 8.43 -3.26
CA VAL A 82 -2.09 7.30 -3.96
C VAL A 82 -1.08 7.73 -5.03
N PRO A 83 -1.36 8.71 -5.90
CA PRO A 83 -0.35 9.14 -6.87
C PRO A 83 0.94 9.63 -6.22
N ARG A 84 0.85 10.37 -5.11
CA ARG A 84 2.02 10.85 -4.36
C ARG A 84 2.77 9.68 -3.72
N GLN A 85 2.05 8.74 -3.12
CA GLN A 85 2.64 7.56 -2.51
C GLN A 85 3.40 6.71 -3.54
N LEU A 86 2.80 6.51 -4.70
CA LEU A 86 3.44 5.74 -5.78
C LEU A 86 4.71 6.41 -6.29
N ARG A 87 4.73 7.73 -6.36
CA ARG A 87 5.95 8.45 -6.72
C ARG A 87 7.05 8.26 -5.68
N ALA A 88 6.69 8.34 -4.40
CA ALA A 88 7.64 8.14 -3.31
C ALA A 88 8.20 6.71 -3.27
N LEU A 89 7.39 5.73 -3.69
CA LEU A 89 7.75 4.31 -3.67
C LEU A 89 8.32 3.82 -5.00
N ARG A 90 8.64 4.72 -5.92
CA ARG A 90 9.17 4.33 -7.25
C ARG A 90 10.37 3.40 -7.12
N GLY A 91 10.38 2.33 -7.93
CA GLY A 91 11.44 1.33 -7.90
C GLY A 91 11.30 0.29 -6.81
N ARG A 92 10.20 0.29 -6.07
CA ARG A 92 9.92 -0.67 -4.98
C ARG A 92 8.69 -1.50 -5.32
N PRO A 93 8.59 -2.73 -4.80
CA PRO A 93 7.36 -3.52 -4.97
C PRO A 93 6.19 -2.82 -4.29
N VAL A 94 5.09 -2.64 -5.02
CA VAL A 94 3.90 -1.96 -4.53
C VAL A 94 2.64 -2.58 -5.11
N ALA A 95 1.58 -2.61 -4.29
CA ALA A 95 0.23 -2.98 -4.72
C ALA A 95 -0.77 -1.94 -4.20
N TYR A 96 -1.83 -1.72 -4.94
CA TYR A 96 -2.91 -0.82 -4.53
C TYR A 96 -4.07 -1.62 -3.95
N HIS A 97 -4.45 -1.32 -2.72
CA HIS A 97 -5.61 -1.91 -2.06
C HIS A 97 -6.80 -0.97 -2.26
N ALA A 98 -7.67 -1.33 -3.19
CA ALA A 98 -8.75 -0.46 -3.64
C ALA A 98 -9.98 -0.64 -2.76
N HIS A 99 -10.27 0.38 -1.94
CA HIS A 99 -11.44 0.41 -1.06
C HIS A 99 -12.69 0.96 -1.74
N SER A 100 -12.51 1.72 -2.83
CA SER A 100 -13.63 2.31 -3.54
C SER A 100 -13.32 2.47 -5.03
N SER A 101 -14.34 2.84 -5.77
CA SER A 101 -14.22 3.19 -7.18
C SER A 101 -13.56 4.57 -7.29
N GLY A 102 -12.76 4.73 -8.23
CA GLY A 102 -12.06 5.89 -8.74
C GLY A 102 -11.99 7.20 -7.94
N TYR A 103 -10.79 7.72 -7.90
CA TYR A 103 -10.49 9.05 -7.39
C TYR A 103 -9.92 9.94 -8.50
N GLY A 104 -10.18 9.60 -9.77
CA GLY A 104 -9.71 10.35 -10.91
C GLY A 104 -8.25 10.12 -11.29
N PHE A 105 -7.62 9.07 -10.79
CA PHE A 105 -6.25 8.73 -11.15
C PHE A 105 -6.16 7.38 -11.84
N ARG A 106 -5.07 7.17 -12.57
CA ARG A 106 -4.68 5.88 -13.13
C ARG A 106 -3.41 5.39 -12.45
N LEU A 107 -3.32 4.09 -12.27
CA LEU A 107 -2.12 3.47 -11.73
C LEU A 107 -1.06 3.31 -12.81
N PRO A 108 0.23 3.41 -12.48
CA PRO A 108 1.30 3.01 -13.39
C PRO A 108 1.10 1.57 -13.86
N PRO A 109 1.49 1.24 -15.10
CA PRO A 109 1.35 -0.14 -15.59
C PRO A 109 2.06 -1.14 -14.69
N GLY A 110 1.43 -2.31 -14.50
CA GLY A 110 2.01 -3.38 -13.72
C GLY A 110 1.72 -3.34 -12.22
N VAL A 111 1.19 -2.24 -11.68
CA VAL A 111 0.82 -2.18 -10.26
C VAL A 111 -0.42 -3.06 -10.04
N PRO A 112 -0.32 -4.11 -9.20
CA PRO A 112 -1.48 -4.95 -8.90
C PRO A 112 -2.54 -4.20 -8.11
N VAL A 113 -3.81 -4.54 -8.35
CA VAL A 113 -4.96 -4.00 -7.64
C VAL A 113 -5.62 -5.10 -6.83
N LEU A 114 -5.76 -4.88 -5.53
CA LEU A 114 -6.47 -5.77 -4.61
C LEU A 114 -7.81 -5.12 -4.31
N ALA A 115 -8.89 -5.67 -4.85
CA ALA A 115 -10.21 -5.08 -4.69
C ALA A 115 -10.93 -5.63 -3.46
N VAL A 116 -11.55 -4.75 -2.67
CA VAL A 116 -12.24 -5.14 -1.44
C VAL A 116 -13.64 -5.70 -1.69
N GLY A 117 -14.21 -5.51 -2.88
CA GLY A 117 -15.56 -5.95 -3.17
C GLY A 117 -15.92 -5.85 -4.63
N ARG A 118 -17.14 -6.29 -4.98
CA ARG A 118 -17.61 -6.39 -6.36
C ARG A 118 -17.61 -5.06 -7.11
N ASN A 119 -18.04 -3.98 -6.47
CA ASN A 119 -18.09 -2.66 -7.10
C ASN A 119 -16.69 -2.17 -7.43
N THR A 120 -15.76 -2.35 -6.52
CA THR A 120 -14.36 -1.98 -6.70
C THR A 120 -13.73 -2.83 -7.80
N LEU A 121 -14.02 -4.12 -7.79
CA LEU A 121 -13.56 -5.06 -8.81
C LEU A 121 -14.06 -4.64 -10.19
N GLY A 122 -15.35 -4.32 -10.32
CA GLY A 122 -15.94 -3.87 -11.58
C GLY A 122 -15.31 -2.59 -12.10
N TYR A 123 -15.09 -1.61 -11.24
CA TYR A 123 -14.45 -0.36 -11.66
C TYR A 123 -13.03 -0.58 -12.18
N TRP A 124 -12.19 -1.27 -11.40
CA TRP A 124 -10.78 -1.47 -11.76
C TRP A 124 -10.60 -2.47 -12.88
N GLY A 125 -11.61 -3.31 -13.15
CA GLY A 125 -11.58 -4.27 -14.24
C GLY A 125 -11.39 -3.64 -15.62
N GLN A 126 -11.79 -2.39 -15.82
CA GLN A 126 -11.59 -1.69 -17.08
C GLN A 126 -10.10 -1.50 -17.44
N TRP A 127 -9.20 -1.63 -16.47
CA TRP A 127 -7.76 -1.55 -16.69
C TRP A 127 -7.02 -2.85 -16.40
N ALA A 128 -7.73 -3.98 -16.37
CA ALA A 128 -7.14 -5.28 -15.99
C ALA A 128 -6.00 -5.73 -16.92
N SER A 129 -6.00 -5.32 -18.18
CA SER A 129 -4.92 -5.61 -19.12
C SER A 129 -3.63 -4.88 -18.77
N ARG A 130 -3.70 -3.85 -17.97
CA ARG A 130 -2.61 -2.95 -17.61
C ARG A 130 -2.19 -3.14 -16.15
N ASN A 131 -3.15 -3.36 -15.28
CA ASN A 131 -2.97 -3.52 -13.85
C ASN A 131 -3.62 -4.84 -13.42
N PRO A 132 -2.83 -5.86 -13.04
CA PRO A 132 -3.40 -7.14 -12.61
C PRO A 132 -4.38 -6.94 -11.46
N LEU A 133 -5.52 -7.62 -11.54
CA LEU A 133 -6.64 -7.42 -10.62
C LEU A 133 -6.89 -8.69 -9.82
N PHE A 134 -7.03 -8.52 -8.52
CA PHE A 134 -7.23 -9.62 -7.57
C PHE A 134 -8.41 -9.36 -6.63
#